data_56adf3203f86598f2f701761d3548507
#
_entry.id   56adf3203f86598f2f701761d3548507
#
_cell.length_a   1.000
_cell.length_b   1.000
_cell.length_c   1.000
_cell.angle_alpha   90.00
_cell.angle_beta   90.00
_cell.angle_gamma   90.00
#
_symmetry.space_group_name_H-M   'P 1'
#
loop_
_entity.id
_entity.type
_entity.pdbx_description
1 polymer ?
#
loop_
_entity_poly.entity_id
_entity_poly.type
_entity_poly.pdbx_seq_one_letter_code
_entity_poly.pdbx_strand_id
1 'polypeptide(L)' 'MEVIFYSTNCPKCSVLKQKLTNKNIEFETVTDIDKMLELGIQSAPILSVNGELLKFPDSIKWVNNYTV' A
#
# COMPACT_ATOMS: atom_id res chain seq x y z
N MET A 1 -0.39 2.89 -14.53
CA MET A 1 -1.10 2.67 -13.26
C MET A 1 -0.23 3.21 -12.13
N GLU A 2 -0.78 4.06 -11.29
CA GLU A 2 -0.04 4.65 -10.18
C GLU A 2 -0.35 3.89 -8.90
N VAL A 3 0.69 3.35 -8.28
CA VAL A 3 0.57 2.59 -7.03
C VAL A 3 1.45 3.24 -5.97
N ILE A 4 0.84 3.63 -4.87
CA ILE A 4 1.55 4.26 -3.74
C ILE A 4 1.31 3.42 -2.48
N PHE A 5 2.41 3.07 -1.83
CA PHE A 5 2.38 2.26 -0.61
C PHE A 5 2.65 3.16 0.59
N TYR A 6 1.63 3.37 1.42
CA TYR A 6 1.74 4.16 2.65
C TYR A 6 2.07 3.22 3.80
N SER A 7 3.20 3.44 4.44
CA SER A 7 3.75 2.53 5.44
C SER A 7 4.26 3.27 6.67
N THR A 8 4.10 2.64 7.84
CA THR A 8 4.69 3.12 9.09
C THR A 8 5.70 2.11 9.65
N ASN A 9 6.22 1.23 8.80
CA ASN A 9 7.18 0.18 9.17
C ASN A 9 6.62 -0.84 10.17
N CYS A 10 5.31 -1.10 10.11
CA CYS A 10 4.68 -2.12 10.94
C CYS A 10 4.86 -3.52 10.33
N PRO A 11 4.64 -4.61 11.11
CA PRO A 11 4.75 -5.97 10.57
C PRO A 11 3.86 -6.23 9.35
N LYS A 12 2.63 -5.72 9.38
CA LYS A 12 1.71 -5.85 8.24
C LYS A 12 2.22 -5.08 7.02
N CYS A 13 2.89 -3.95 7.26
CA CYS A 13 3.50 -3.17 6.19
C CYS A 13 4.57 -4.00 5.46
N SER A 14 5.39 -4.72 6.22
CA SER A 14 6.42 -5.58 5.63
C SER A 14 5.81 -6.70 4.79
N VAL A 15 4.72 -7.29 5.25
CA VAL A 15 4.02 -8.35 4.52
C VAL A 15 3.51 -7.82 3.18
N LEU A 16 2.85 -6.68 3.19
CA LEU A 16 2.30 -6.08 1.96
C LEU A 16 3.41 -5.69 1.00
N LYS A 17 4.48 -5.09 1.51
CA LYS A 17 5.63 -4.70 0.69
C LYS A 17 6.24 -5.91 -0.01
N GLN A 18 6.38 -7.02 0.72
CA GLN A 18 6.94 -8.24 0.15
C GLN A 18 6.04 -8.79 -0.96
N LYS A 19 4.73 -8.78 -0.75
CA LYS A 19 3.78 -9.24 -1.77
C LYS A 19 3.84 -8.39 -3.03
N LEU A 20 3.94 -7.08 -2.88
CA LEU A 20 4.08 -6.17 -4.02
C LEU A 20 5.36 -6.46 -4.79
N THR A 21 6.45 -6.67 -4.08
CA THR A 21 7.75 -6.98 -4.69
C THR A 21 7.72 -8.31 -5.43
N ASN A 22 7.08 -9.32 -4.83
CA ASN A 22 6.99 -10.64 -5.44
C ASN A 22 6.18 -10.64 -6.74
N LYS A 23 5.23 -9.72 -6.86
CA LYS A 23 4.43 -9.58 -8.08
C LYS A 23 5.07 -8.64 -9.10
N ASN A 24 6.26 -8.11 -8.82
CA ASN A 24 6.96 -7.15 -9.68
C ASN A 24 6.14 -5.89 -9.93
N ILE A 25 5.34 -5.47 -8.95
CA ILE A 25 4.53 -4.26 -9.05
C ILE A 25 5.41 -3.07 -8.72
N GLU A 26 5.44 -2.09 -9.61
CA GLU A 26 6.13 -0.83 -9.34
C GLU A 26 5.26 0.01 -8.43
N PHE A 27 5.83 0.49 -7.33
CA PHE A 27 5.12 1.31 -6.37
C PHE A 27 6.04 2.32 -5.72
N GLU A 28 5.47 3.42 -5.27
CA GLU A 28 6.17 4.43 -4.50
C GLU A 28 5.86 4.21 -3.03
N THR A 29 6.89 4.30 -2.17
CA THR A 29 6.71 4.15 -0.73
C THR A 29 6.68 5.53 -0.08
N VAL A 30 5.62 5.79 0.71
CA VAL A 30 5.47 7.03 1.47
C VAL A 30 5.40 6.69 2.94
N THR A 31 6.31 7.25 3.74
CA THR A 31 6.37 7.02 5.18
C THR A 31 6.10 8.30 5.98
N ASP A 32 5.69 9.37 5.31
CA ASP A 32 5.41 10.66 5.94
C ASP A 32 4.05 10.61 6.61
N ILE A 33 4.06 10.56 7.94
CA ILE A 33 2.84 10.47 8.73
C ILE A 33 1.96 11.70 8.55
N ASP A 34 2.55 12.88 8.44
CA ASP A 34 1.79 14.12 8.25
C ASP A 34 1.01 14.08 6.95
N LYS A 35 1.64 13.59 5.89
CA LYS A 35 0.97 13.45 4.60
C LYS A 35 -0.17 12.43 4.67
N MET A 36 0.04 11.33 5.39
CA MET A 36 -1.00 10.33 5.58
C MET A 36 -2.20 10.91 6.32
N LEU A 37 -1.96 11.72 7.35
CA LEU A 37 -3.03 12.35 8.11
C LEU A 37 -3.82 13.34 7.25
N GLU A 38 -3.15 14.07 6.36
CA GLU A 38 -3.81 14.97 5.42
C GLU A 38 -4.76 14.23 4.50
N LEU A 39 -4.43 12.99 4.15
CA LEU A 39 -5.26 12.16 3.28
C LEU A 39 -6.34 11.40 4.04
N GLY A 40 -6.41 11.57 5.36
CA GLY A 40 -7.37 10.87 6.20
C GLY A 40 -7.00 9.45 6.53
N ILE A 41 -5.73 9.08 6.32
CA ILE A 41 -5.23 7.74 6.62
C ILE A 41 -4.93 7.63 8.11
N GLN A 42 -5.64 6.76 8.81
CA GLN A 42 -5.50 6.57 10.25
C GLN A 42 -4.83 5.26 10.63
N SER A 43 -4.62 4.40 9.67
CA SER A 43 -3.97 3.11 9.91
C SER A 43 -3.10 2.75 8.74
N ALA A 44 -2.09 1.93 8.99
CA ALA A 44 -1.18 1.43 7.97
C ALA A 44 -1.16 -0.08 8.02
N PRO A 45 -0.83 -0.77 6.93
CA PRO A 45 -0.48 -0.20 5.63
C PRO A 45 -1.73 0.20 4.82
N ILE A 46 -1.55 1.19 3.96
CA ILE A 46 -2.59 1.58 3.00
C ILE A 46 -1.96 1.55 1.61
N LEU A 47 -2.67 0.99 0.66
CA LEU A 47 -2.23 0.95 -0.74
C LEU A 47 -3.13 1.86 -1.56
N SER A 48 -2.54 2.80 -2.27
CA SER A 48 -3.29 3.68 -3.18
C SER A 48 -3.08 3.20 -4.61
N VAL A 49 -4.16 2.89 -5.30
CA VAL A 49 -4.14 2.44 -6.69
C VAL A 49 -4.98 3.43 -7.50
N ASN A 50 -4.32 4.21 -8.35
CA ASN A 50 -4.98 5.23 -9.17
C ASN A 50 -5.85 6.18 -8.35
N GLY A 51 -5.40 6.51 -7.13
CA GLY A 51 -6.12 7.42 -6.25
C GLY A 51 -7.10 6.74 -5.31
N GLU A 52 -7.31 5.44 -5.43
CA GLU A 52 -8.19 4.69 -4.54
C GLU A 52 -7.40 4.12 -3.37
N LEU A 53 -7.82 4.43 -2.16
CA LEU A 53 -7.14 3.96 -0.95
C LEU A 53 -7.70 2.61 -0.51
N LEU A 54 -6.83 1.63 -0.40
CA LEU A 54 -7.18 0.27 0.01
C LEU A 54 -6.60 -0.02 1.38
N LYS A 55 -7.43 -0.50 2.31
CA LYS A 55 -6.97 -0.96 3.61
C LYS A 55 -6.26 -2.29 3.46
N PHE A 56 -5.60 -2.75 4.54
CA PHE A 56 -4.78 -3.95 4.47
C PHE A 56 -5.50 -5.18 3.87
N PRO A 57 -6.71 -5.56 4.31
CA PRO A 57 -7.37 -6.73 3.73
C PRO A 57 -7.65 -6.58 2.24
N ASP A 58 -8.10 -5.40 1.83
CA ASP A 58 -8.41 -5.12 0.43
C ASP A 58 -7.14 -5.05 -0.41
N SER A 59 -6.05 -4.51 0.18
CA SER A 59 -4.76 -4.45 -0.49
C SER A 59 -4.24 -5.84 -0.82
N ILE A 60 -4.36 -6.76 0.14
CA ILE A 60 -3.92 -8.15 -0.05
C ILE A 60 -4.72 -8.81 -1.17
N LYS A 61 -6.04 -8.61 -1.19
CA LYS A 61 -6.88 -9.14 -2.26
C LYS A 61 -6.47 -8.58 -3.62
N TRP A 62 -6.24 -7.28 -3.67
CA TRP A 62 -5.84 -6.62 -4.91
C TRP A 62 -4.52 -7.20 -5.45
N VAL A 63 -3.53 -7.36 -4.56
CA VAL A 63 -2.22 -7.90 -4.94
C VAL A 63 -2.35 -9.35 -5.41
N ASN A 64 -3.13 -10.17 -4.68
CA ASN A 64 -3.31 -11.57 -5.04
C ASN A 64 -4.00 -11.75 -6.40
N ASN A 65 -4.88 -10.82 -6.75
CA ASN A 65 -5.59 -10.85 -8.04
C ASN A 65 -4.85 -10.11 -9.15
N TYR A 66 -3.72 -9.49 -8.83
CA TYR A 66 -2.93 -8.78 -9.81
C TYR A 66 -2.24 -9.78 -10.75
N THR A 67 -2.43 -9.57 -12.05
CA THR A 67 -1.77 -10.37 -13.08
C THR A 67 -0.91 -9.45 -13.95
N VAL A 68 0.31 -9.89 -14.19
CA VAL A 68 1.26 -9.12 -14.99
C VAL A 68 1.05 -9.43 -16.48
#